data_caf6c7f047b310857ba12de9359a78e9
#
_entry.id   caf6c7f047b310857ba12de9359a78e9
#
_cell.length_a   1.000
_cell.length_b   1.000
_cell.length_c   1.000
_cell.angle_alpha   90.00
_cell.angle_beta   90.00
_cell.angle_gamma   90.00
#
_symmetry.space_group_name_H-M   'P 1'
#
loop_
_entity.id
_entity.type
_entity.pdbx_description
1 polymer ?
#
loop_
_entity_poly.entity_id
_entity_poly.type
_entity_poly.pdbx_seq_one_letter_code
_entity_poly.pdbx_strand_id
1 'polypeptide(L)'
;MKRLGVIVVVLLVAVGLATLPGQPPAQGARPYEGTTIRAVVNAEFVKYSLSLVEKDLYEKLGIKVETEVIPADAFVAKTLLEFNSGSSPWDLVMFGPSNMPDYGRHFEPLEPWIEKLKLDFQIDDIVDVFKRLMLRYNGKLVSMPYDGDIHIMYWNRPAFERTDNKTKFKAKYGYELRPPQTWKQWDDAAEFFNGWGWDGSASKLFGAGASYKPSGGGFSYYWWRQRFFAYGGQYFDANMKPLVNTAAGVRALEEMVRTMPFYPPGVLLFEAEEPKTLLIKGEVPLLYSWTSTGKRVGNPAESLIIGKAGFGIVPGAEIDGKVVHRPAITPGRGMAVSKYSKHKEATIKVLEFISLPEQSLKIVMDAKTIMDPWRVSHLRSEKFRKLFPDADKYLDAIEASFPLLVPDPVVPAADEYQRKLSFEITEALAKRKSAKDALDSAAREWDKVTERRGLDKQKAFWGEKLHEMKQLGIEYRPDWVAKAK
;
A
#
# COMPACT_ATOMS: atom_id res chain seq x y z
N MET A 1 -36.33 80.86 -42.36
CA MET A 1 -35.45 79.93 -41.64
C MET A 1 -36.08 78.56 -41.82
N LYS A 2 -35.57 77.76 -42.73
CA LYS A 2 -36.09 76.41 -43.09
C LYS A 2 -35.36 75.38 -42.32
N ARG A 3 -36.07 74.53 -41.55
CA ARG A 3 -35.52 73.33 -40.89
C ARG A 3 -35.59 72.14 -41.91
N LEU A 4 -34.46 71.60 -42.24
CA LEU A 4 -34.34 70.34 -42.98
C LEU A 4 -34.48 69.17 -42.00
N GLY A 5 -35.44 68.31 -42.21
CA GLY A 5 -35.56 67.02 -41.52
C GLY A 5 -34.79 65.96 -42.29
N VAL A 6 -33.90 65.28 -41.58
CA VAL A 6 -33.20 64.08 -42.14
C VAL A 6 -34.01 62.88 -41.75
N ILE A 7 -34.49 62.17 -42.75
CA ILE A 7 -35.12 60.81 -42.57
C ILE A 7 -34.00 59.78 -42.64
N VAL A 8 -33.78 59.03 -41.57
CA VAL A 8 -32.92 57.88 -41.53
C VAL A 8 -33.78 56.65 -41.84
N VAL A 9 -33.55 56.03 -43.01
CA VAL A 9 -34.13 54.73 -43.35
C VAL A 9 -33.22 53.63 -42.76
N VAL A 10 -33.73 52.88 -41.78
CA VAL A 10 -33.05 51.66 -41.27
C VAL A 10 -33.48 50.48 -42.11
N LEU A 11 -32.57 49.96 -42.93
CA LEU A 11 -32.74 48.70 -43.64
C LEU A 11 -32.41 47.54 -42.66
N LEU A 12 -33.43 46.81 -42.23
CA LEU A 12 -33.28 45.55 -41.55
C LEU A 12 -32.96 44.44 -42.59
N VAL A 13 -31.70 44.01 -42.63
CA VAL A 13 -31.31 42.84 -43.39
C VAL A 13 -31.54 41.62 -42.50
N ALA A 14 -32.58 40.87 -42.73
CA ALA A 14 -32.80 39.55 -42.14
C ALA A 14 -31.82 38.57 -42.76
N VAL A 15 -30.74 38.23 -42.05
CA VAL A 15 -29.86 37.10 -42.43
C VAL A 15 -30.54 35.84 -41.97
N GLY A 16 -31.17 35.12 -42.89
CA GLY A 16 -31.66 33.77 -42.67
C GLY A 16 -30.48 32.83 -42.44
N LEU A 17 -30.34 32.35 -41.19
CA LEU A 17 -29.46 31.20 -40.89
C LEU A 17 -30.01 29.94 -41.55
N ALA A 18 -29.50 29.64 -42.75
CA ALA A 18 -29.66 28.34 -43.35
C ALA A 18 -28.86 27.33 -42.53
N THR A 19 -29.53 26.42 -41.82
CA THR A 19 -28.93 25.27 -41.21
C THR A 19 -28.43 24.32 -42.29
N LEU A 20 -27.13 24.30 -42.51
CA LEU A 20 -26.47 23.29 -43.34
C LEU A 20 -26.60 21.92 -42.64
N PRO A 21 -27.04 20.88 -43.34
CA PRO A 21 -27.10 19.55 -42.73
C PRO A 21 -25.70 18.97 -42.55
N GLY A 22 -25.39 18.60 -41.29
CA GLY A 22 -24.40 17.58 -40.98
C GLY A 22 -22.97 17.86 -41.40
N GLN A 23 -22.30 18.83 -40.73
CA GLN A 23 -20.84 18.66 -40.61
C GLN A 23 -20.59 17.51 -39.64
N PRO A 24 -19.77 16.48 -40.00
CA PRO A 24 -19.29 15.53 -39.04
C PRO A 24 -18.57 16.30 -37.94
N PRO A 25 -18.65 15.84 -36.66
CA PRO A 25 -17.96 16.50 -35.58
C PRO A 25 -16.49 16.62 -35.95
N ALA A 26 -15.91 17.80 -35.79
CA ALA A 26 -14.52 18.08 -36.07
C ALA A 26 -13.67 16.99 -35.40
N GLN A 27 -12.88 16.23 -36.18
CA GLN A 27 -11.88 15.31 -35.64
C GLN A 27 -10.97 16.11 -34.70
N GLY A 28 -11.15 15.94 -33.37
CA GLY A 28 -10.27 16.55 -32.36
C GLY A 28 -10.96 17.28 -31.20
N ALA A 29 -12.29 17.36 -31.12
CA ALA A 29 -12.95 17.97 -29.97
C ALA A 29 -12.81 17.04 -28.75
N ARG A 30 -11.98 17.45 -27.75
CA ARG A 30 -11.82 16.73 -26.50
C ARG A 30 -13.08 16.94 -25.64
N PRO A 31 -13.71 15.87 -25.14
CA PRO A 31 -15.06 15.96 -24.55
C PRO A 31 -15.13 16.84 -23.29
N TYR A 32 -14.01 17.05 -22.59
CA TYR A 32 -13.94 17.83 -21.36
C TYR A 32 -12.90 18.97 -21.45
N GLU A 33 -12.68 19.54 -22.64
CA GLU A 33 -11.69 20.61 -22.83
C GLU A 33 -11.91 21.77 -21.87
N GLY A 34 -10.82 22.22 -21.20
CA GLY A 34 -10.85 23.31 -20.22
C GLY A 34 -11.26 22.89 -18.81
N THR A 35 -11.59 21.60 -18.57
CA THR A 35 -11.89 21.13 -17.21
C THR A 35 -10.61 20.85 -16.44
N THR A 36 -10.56 21.34 -15.19
CA THR A 36 -9.48 21.02 -14.23
C THR A 36 -10.06 20.24 -13.07
N ILE A 37 -9.46 19.07 -12.76
CA ILE A 37 -9.78 18.20 -11.64
C ILE A 37 -8.74 18.40 -10.55
N ARG A 38 -9.19 18.61 -9.31
CA ARG A 38 -8.33 18.72 -8.15
C ARG A 38 -8.20 17.38 -7.45
N ALA A 39 -6.99 16.83 -7.44
CA ALA A 39 -6.66 15.59 -6.73
C ALA A 39 -5.95 15.89 -5.41
N VAL A 40 -6.15 15.04 -4.39
CA VAL A 40 -5.39 15.08 -3.14
C VAL A 40 -4.72 13.74 -2.87
N VAL A 41 -3.42 13.79 -2.54
CA VAL A 41 -2.56 12.64 -2.26
C VAL A 41 -1.68 12.90 -1.04
N ASN A 42 -1.04 11.85 -0.50
CA ASN A 42 -0.27 11.95 0.75
C ASN A 42 1.25 12.07 0.58
N ALA A 43 1.74 12.09 -0.66
CA ALA A 43 3.18 12.16 -0.92
C ALA A 43 3.51 12.60 -2.35
N GLU A 44 4.69 13.17 -2.54
CA GLU A 44 5.18 13.63 -3.85
C GLU A 44 5.31 12.51 -4.89
N PHE A 45 5.69 11.30 -4.48
CA PHE A 45 5.79 10.16 -5.41
C PHE A 45 4.42 9.72 -5.95
N VAL A 46 3.31 9.93 -5.20
CA VAL A 46 1.95 9.69 -5.72
C VAL A 46 1.57 10.76 -6.72
N LYS A 47 1.88 12.03 -6.45
CA LYS A 47 1.72 13.11 -7.42
C LYS A 47 2.51 12.84 -8.69
N TYR A 48 3.78 12.43 -8.55
CA TYR A 48 4.61 12.03 -9.70
C TYR A 48 3.96 10.90 -10.50
N SER A 49 3.40 9.89 -9.82
CA SER A 49 2.76 8.76 -10.52
C SER A 49 1.57 9.18 -11.39
N LEU A 50 0.77 10.15 -10.94
CA LEU A 50 -0.32 10.74 -11.74
C LEU A 50 0.25 11.49 -12.96
N SER A 51 1.36 12.21 -12.81
CA SER A 51 1.96 12.99 -13.90
C SER A 51 2.41 12.11 -15.09
N LEU A 52 2.69 10.83 -14.87
CA LEU A 52 3.08 9.90 -15.94
C LEU A 52 1.98 9.68 -16.99
N VAL A 53 0.74 9.94 -16.64
CA VAL A 53 -0.42 9.73 -17.50
C VAL A 53 -1.16 11.03 -17.86
N GLU A 54 -0.75 12.17 -17.31
CA GLU A 54 -1.41 13.47 -17.54
C GLU A 54 -1.44 13.89 -19.01
N LYS A 55 -0.35 13.64 -19.74
CA LYS A 55 -0.30 13.98 -21.17
C LYS A 55 -1.34 13.19 -21.95
N ASP A 56 -1.38 11.86 -21.78
CA ASP A 56 -2.33 10.98 -22.49
C ASP A 56 -3.77 11.30 -22.06
N LEU A 57 -4.00 11.62 -20.79
CA LEU A 57 -5.29 12.05 -20.27
C LEU A 57 -5.76 13.35 -20.94
N TYR A 58 -4.88 14.36 -21.02
CA TYR A 58 -5.20 15.64 -21.66
C TYR A 58 -5.46 15.49 -23.16
N GLU A 59 -4.61 14.73 -23.85
CA GLU A 59 -4.78 14.48 -25.28
C GLU A 59 -6.10 13.76 -25.60
N LYS A 60 -6.54 12.83 -24.76
CA LYS A 60 -7.77 12.05 -24.94
C LYS A 60 -9.03 12.78 -24.48
N LEU A 61 -8.99 13.42 -23.34
CA LEU A 61 -10.18 13.95 -22.66
C LEU A 61 -10.22 15.48 -22.55
N GLY A 62 -9.08 16.17 -22.68
CA GLY A 62 -8.97 17.64 -22.46
C GLY A 62 -8.94 18.03 -20.99
N ILE A 63 -8.79 17.06 -20.07
CA ILE A 63 -8.81 17.30 -18.63
C ILE A 63 -7.40 17.57 -18.11
N LYS A 64 -7.26 18.59 -17.27
CA LYS A 64 -6.05 18.83 -16.46
C LYS A 64 -6.26 18.28 -15.04
N VAL A 65 -5.21 17.77 -14.41
CA VAL A 65 -5.23 17.34 -13.01
C VAL A 65 -4.28 18.20 -12.21
N GLU A 66 -4.79 18.91 -11.22
CA GLU A 66 -4.01 19.65 -10.22
C GLU A 66 -3.93 18.82 -8.94
N THR A 67 -2.73 18.39 -8.55
CA THR A 67 -2.54 17.50 -7.42
C THR A 67 -1.97 18.25 -6.21
N GLU A 68 -2.75 18.31 -5.12
CA GLU A 68 -2.31 18.77 -3.81
C GLU A 68 -1.68 17.62 -3.04
N VAL A 69 -0.53 17.88 -2.40
CA VAL A 69 0.13 16.91 -1.51
C VAL A 69 -0.03 17.36 -0.07
N ILE A 70 -0.63 16.50 0.75
CA ILE A 70 -0.73 16.69 2.20
C ILE A 70 0.17 15.63 2.84
N PRO A 71 1.16 16.00 3.70
CA PRO A 71 2.02 15.03 4.38
C PRO A 71 1.22 13.93 5.09
N ALA A 72 1.72 12.70 5.04
CA ALA A 72 1.03 11.49 5.52
C ALA A 72 0.50 11.62 6.97
N ASP A 73 1.25 12.28 7.86
CA ASP A 73 0.86 12.47 9.26
C ASP A 73 -0.40 13.35 9.43
N ALA A 74 -0.61 14.31 8.51
CA ALA A 74 -1.74 15.23 8.53
C ALA A 74 -2.89 14.80 7.59
N PHE A 75 -2.62 13.86 6.68
CA PHE A 75 -3.50 13.54 5.56
C PHE A 75 -4.89 13.11 6.02
N VAL A 76 -4.97 12.11 6.90
CA VAL A 76 -6.25 11.55 7.36
C VAL A 76 -7.05 12.59 8.14
N ALA A 77 -6.40 13.34 9.03
CA ALA A 77 -7.08 14.35 9.83
C ALA A 77 -7.64 15.50 8.97
N LYS A 78 -6.84 16.01 8.02
CA LYS A 78 -7.25 17.14 7.14
C LYS A 78 -8.37 16.70 6.19
N THR A 79 -8.25 15.55 5.55
CA THR A 79 -9.28 15.07 4.62
C THR A 79 -10.61 14.77 5.33
N LEU A 80 -10.58 14.18 6.53
CA LEU A 80 -11.80 13.95 7.32
C LEU A 80 -12.43 15.25 7.83
N LEU A 81 -11.63 16.26 8.17
CA LEU A 81 -12.16 17.58 8.56
C LEU A 81 -12.98 18.18 7.42
N GLU A 82 -12.45 18.20 6.20
CA GLU A 82 -13.15 18.71 5.02
C GLU A 82 -14.42 17.90 4.72
N PHE A 83 -14.33 16.57 4.73
CA PHE A 83 -15.48 15.72 4.50
C PHE A 83 -16.59 15.89 5.55
N ASN A 84 -16.25 16.00 6.83
CA ASN A 84 -17.21 16.16 7.92
C ASN A 84 -17.87 17.55 7.93
N SER A 85 -17.26 18.58 7.32
CA SER A 85 -17.90 19.88 7.09
C SER A 85 -19.00 19.84 6.00
N GLY A 86 -19.17 18.70 5.32
CA GLY A 86 -20.11 18.54 4.21
C GLY A 86 -19.59 19.11 2.88
N SER A 87 -18.30 19.37 2.79
CA SER A 87 -17.64 19.91 1.61
C SER A 87 -16.35 19.15 1.30
N SER A 88 -15.74 19.44 0.17
CA SER A 88 -14.39 19.01 -0.17
C SER A 88 -13.86 19.93 -1.27
N PRO A 89 -12.64 20.46 -1.14
CA PRO A 89 -12.01 21.20 -2.22
C PRO A 89 -11.47 20.28 -3.33
N TRP A 90 -11.51 18.96 -3.11
CA TRP A 90 -10.95 17.98 -4.02
C TRP A 90 -12.05 17.17 -4.71
N ASP A 91 -11.80 16.86 -5.99
CA ASP A 91 -12.65 16.03 -6.83
C ASP A 91 -12.24 14.55 -6.72
N LEU A 92 -10.91 14.28 -6.80
CA LEU A 92 -10.31 12.95 -6.73
C LEU A 92 -9.51 12.81 -5.44
N VAL A 93 -9.80 11.78 -4.65
CA VAL A 93 -9.20 11.60 -3.31
C VAL A 93 -8.54 10.24 -3.20
N MET A 94 -7.25 10.26 -2.82
CA MET A 94 -6.53 9.06 -2.43
C MET A 94 -6.93 8.63 -1.01
N PHE A 95 -6.92 7.33 -0.74
CA PHE A 95 -7.15 6.80 0.60
C PHE A 95 -6.41 5.48 0.81
N GLY A 96 -6.14 5.14 2.07
CA GLY A 96 -5.72 3.80 2.47
C GLY A 96 -6.94 2.92 2.75
N PRO A 97 -6.92 1.61 2.41
CA PRO A 97 -8.08 0.71 2.61
C PRO A 97 -8.61 0.67 4.03
N SER A 98 -7.74 0.77 5.04
CA SER A 98 -8.13 0.85 6.44
C SER A 98 -8.97 2.09 6.79
N ASN A 99 -8.93 3.14 5.95
CA ASN A 99 -9.74 4.33 6.11
C ASN A 99 -11.13 4.22 5.46
N MET A 100 -11.42 3.15 4.71
CA MET A 100 -12.74 2.97 4.07
C MET A 100 -13.93 3.15 5.03
N PRO A 101 -13.91 2.65 6.29
CA PRO A 101 -15.03 2.86 7.23
C PRO A 101 -15.33 4.32 7.56
N ASP A 102 -14.33 5.19 7.52
CA ASP A 102 -14.51 6.64 7.78
C ASP A 102 -14.78 7.43 6.49
N TYR A 103 -14.17 7.02 5.37
CA TYR A 103 -14.20 7.77 4.10
C TYR A 103 -15.34 7.37 3.17
N GLY A 104 -15.73 6.10 3.14
CA GLY A 104 -16.62 5.54 2.11
C GLY A 104 -17.95 6.25 1.96
N ARG A 105 -18.52 6.79 3.06
CA ARG A 105 -19.76 7.60 3.03
C ARG A 105 -19.61 8.93 2.30
N HIS A 106 -18.38 9.38 2.04
CA HIS A 106 -18.06 10.62 1.36
C HIS A 106 -17.65 10.41 -0.10
N PHE A 107 -17.62 9.17 -0.56
CA PHE A 107 -17.32 8.82 -1.93
C PHE A 107 -18.58 8.71 -2.78
N GLU A 108 -18.46 9.05 -4.05
CA GLU A 108 -19.52 8.95 -5.04
C GLU A 108 -19.69 7.48 -5.47
N PRO A 109 -20.90 6.90 -5.42
CA PRO A 109 -21.19 5.58 -6.00
C PRO A 109 -20.95 5.57 -7.50
N LEU A 110 -20.23 4.56 -8.00
CA LEU A 110 -19.81 4.48 -9.41
C LEU A 110 -20.82 3.78 -10.31
N GLU A 111 -21.66 2.88 -9.77
CA GLU A 111 -22.61 2.08 -10.60
C GLU A 111 -23.52 2.93 -11.49
N PRO A 112 -24.17 4.03 -11.01
CA PRO A 112 -25.00 4.87 -11.89
C PRO A 112 -24.23 5.52 -13.03
N TRP A 113 -22.96 5.82 -12.79
CA TRP A 113 -22.08 6.42 -13.79
C TRP A 113 -21.56 5.42 -14.79
N ILE A 114 -21.29 4.18 -14.34
CA ILE A 114 -20.91 3.07 -15.22
C ILE A 114 -22.01 2.84 -16.25
N GLU A 115 -23.26 2.78 -15.81
CA GLU A 115 -24.42 2.61 -16.70
C GLU A 115 -24.57 3.81 -17.64
N LYS A 116 -24.58 5.03 -17.09
CA LYS A 116 -24.79 6.28 -17.88
C LYS A 116 -23.72 6.50 -18.93
N LEU A 117 -22.44 6.30 -18.58
CA LEU A 117 -21.29 6.64 -19.43
C LEU A 117 -20.71 5.42 -20.14
N LYS A 118 -21.29 4.23 -19.94
CA LYS A 118 -20.83 2.93 -20.48
C LYS A 118 -19.34 2.69 -20.18
N LEU A 119 -18.98 2.84 -18.89
CA LEU A 119 -17.61 2.68 -18.43
C LEU A 119 -17.27 1.21 -18.25
N ASP A 120 -16.00 0.87 -18.46
CA ASP A 120 -15.45 -0.46 -18.15
C ASP A 120 -14.16 -0.34 -17.34
N PHE A 121 -14.27 -0.48 -16.04
CA PHE A 121 -13.11 -0.51 -15.12
C PHE A 121 -12.34 -1.83 -15.15
N GLN A 122 -12.78 -2.81 -15.92
CA GLN A 122 -12.20 -4.15 -16.01
C GLN A 122 -11.98 -4.75 -14.60
N ILE A 123 -13.06 -4.78 -13.80
CA ILE A 123 -13.01 -5.18 -12.37
C ILE A 123 -12.53 -6.63 -12.22
N ASP A 124 -12.86 -7.51 -13.18
CA ASP A 124 -12.46 -8.92 -13.14
C ASP A 124 -10.94 -9.10 -13.19
N ASP A 125 -10.22 -8.18 -13.83
CA ASP A 125 -8.76 -8.16 -13.88
C ASP A 125 -8.07 -7.67 -12.58
N ILE A 126 -8.83 -7.15 -11.62
CA ILE A 126 -8.29 -6.74 -10.31
C ILE A 126 -8.03 -7.98 -9.46
N VAL A 127 -6.88 -8.05 -8.79
CA VAL A 127 -6.57 -9.14 -7.85
C VAL A 127 -7.56 -9.15 -6.68
N ASP A 128 -8.06 -10.32 -6.30
CA ASP A 128 -9.20 -10.48 -5.38
C ASP A 128 -9.03 -9.78 -4.03
N VAL A 129 -7.83 -9.79 -3.45
CA VAL A 129 -7.59 -9.12 -2.17
C VAL A 129 -7.87 -7.62 -2.27
N PHE A 130 -7.51 -6.98 -3.38
CA PHE A 130 -7.77 -5.54 -3.58
C PHE A 130 -9.23 -5.26 -3.90
N LYS A 131 -9.95 -6.18 -4.59
CA LYS A 131 -11.42 -6.08 -4.74
C LYS A 131 -12.11 -6.03 -3.38
N ARG A 132 -11.73 -6.93 -2.46
CA ARG A 132 -12.32 -7.00 -1.12
C ARG A 132 -12.00 -5.80 -0.23
N LEU A 133 -10.80 -5.25 -0.36
CA LEU A 133 -10.32 -4.20 0.55
C LEU A 133 -10.65 -2.79 0.09
N MET A 134 -10.74 -2.56 -1.22
CA MET A 134 -10.72 -1.20 -1.77
C MET A 134 -11.99 -0.80 -2.51
N LEU A 135 -12.74 -1.73 -3.11
CA LEU A 135 -13.76 -1.34 -4.07
C LEU A 135 -15.05 -0.82 -3.44
N ARG A 136 -15.48 -1.40 -2.32
CA ARG A 136 -16.87 -1.23 -1.87
C ARG A 136 -16.99 -0.66 -0.46
N TYR A 137 -18.03 0.16 -0.31
CA TYR A 137 -18.52 0.63 0.98
C TYR A 137 -20.03 0.38 1.04
N ASN A 138 -20.50 -0.33 2.08
CA ASN A 138 -21.89 -0.73 2.22
C ASN A 138 -22.50 -1.35 0.93
N GLY A 139 -21.74 -2.24 0.31
CA GLY A 139 -22.15 -2.93 -0.92
C GLY A 139 -22.01 -2.13 -2.21
N LYS A 140 -21.85 -0.80 -2.17
CA LYS A 140 -21.74 0.07 -3.34
C LYS A 140 -20.28 0.14 -3.81
N LEU A 141 -20.05 0.11 -5.11
CA LEU A 141 -18.76 0.39 -5.72
C LEU A 141 -18.46 1.88 -5.61
N VAL A 142 -17.39 2.26 -4.91
CA VAL A 142 -17.09 3.67 -4.62
C VAL A 142 -15.66 4.10 -4.98
N SER A 143 -14.81 3.17 -5.35
CA SER A 143 -13.39 3.46 -5.60
C SER A 143 -12.72 2.39 -6.46
N MET A 144 -11.50 2.69 -6.91
CA MET A 144 -10.62 1.77 -7.63
C MET A 144 -9.26 1.67 -6.92
N PRO A 145 -8.59 0.50 -6.95
CA PRO A 145 -7.21 0.39 -6.54
C PRO A 145 -6.32 1.30 -7.40
N TYR A 146 -5.29 1.83 -6.79
CA TYR A 146 -4.26 2.62 -7.46
C TYR A 146 -2.86 2.06 -7.19
N ASP A 147 -2.69 1.37 -6.07
CA ASP A 147 -1.43 0.83 -5.57
C ASP A 147 -1.66 -0.49 -4.85
N GLY A 148 -0.91 -1.51 -5.23
CA GLY A 148 -1.01 -2.89 -4.74
C GLY A 148 0.04 -3.27 -3.71
N ASP A 149 0.45 -2.34 -2.85
CA ASP A 149 1.47 -2.55 -1.82
C ASP A 149 1.25 -3.81 -0.99
N ILE A 150 2.26 -4.66 -0.94
CA ILE A 150 2.42 -5.75 0.03
C ILE A 150 3.88 -5.84 0.47
N HIS A 151 4.18 -6.58 1.54
CA HIS A 151 5.54 -6.96 1.87
C HIS A 151 5.89 -8.29 1.22
N ILE A 152 7.09 -8.35 0.62
CA ILE A 152 7.77 -9.59 0.24
C ILE A 152 9.18 -9.62 0.82
N MET A 153 9.80 -10.78 0.85
CA MET A 153 11.19 -10.95 1.28
C MET A 153 12.15 -10.76 0.11
N TYR A 154 13.25 -10.08 0.39
CA TYR A 154 14.40 -9.87 -0.50
C TYR A 154 15.64 -10.42 0.16
N TRP A 155 16.52 -11.05 -0.61
CA TRP A 155 17.84 -11.43 -0.13
C TRP A 155 18.93 -11.25 -1.18
N ASN A 156 20.15 -11.05 -0.70
CA ASN A 156 21.36 -11.02 -1.55
C ASN A 156 21.76 -12.47 -1.88
N ARG A 157 21.48 -12.97 -3.10
CA ARG A 157 21.77 -14.35 -3.51
C ARG A 157 23.25 -14.74 -3.30
N PRO A 158 24.24 -13.94 -3.73
CA PRO A 158 25.65 -14.24 -3.47
C PRO A 158 25.97 -14.49 -2.00
N ALA A 159 25.36 -13.75 -1.06
CA ALA A 159 25.57 -13.98 0.38
C ALA A 159 25.16 -15.38 0.81
N PHE A 160 24.03 -15.87 0.29
CA PHE A 160 23.50 -17.20 0.61
C PHE A 160 24.12 -18.34 -0.20
N GLU A 161 24.71 -18.07 -1.35
CA GLU A 161 25.30 -19.07 -2.25
C GLU A 161 26.79 -19.29 -1.99
N ARG A 162 27.48 -18.34 -1.36
CA ARG A 162 28.91 -18.41 -1.08
C ARG A 162 29.26 -19.60 -0.21
N THR A 163 30.18 -20.46 -0.67
CA THR A 163 30.57 -21.71 0.00
C THR A 163 31.04 -21.49 1.43
N ASP A 164 31.89 -20.47 1.67
CA ASP A 164 32.39 -20.12 2.99
C ASP A 164 31.25 -19.80 3.97
N ASN A 165 30.25 -19.03 3.50
CA ASN A 165 29.10 -18.66 4.31
C ASN A 165 28.28 -19.90 4.68
N LYS A 166 28.02 -20.78 3.69
CA LYS A 166 27.29 -22.04 3.92
C LYS A 166 28.00 -22.93 4.94
N THR A 167 29.33 -23.08 4.81
CA THR A 167 30.14 -23.90 5.71
C THR A 167 30.10 -23.35 7.13
N LYS A 168 30.36 -22.04 7.30
CA LYS A 168 30.36 -21.37 8.62
C LYS A 168 28.97 -21.38 9.26
N PHE A 169 27.92 -21.13 8.49
CA PHE A 169 26.55 -21.15 8.98
C PHE A 169 26.15 -22.54 9.47
N LYS A 170 26.40 -23.58 8.66
CA LYS A 170 26.10 -24.95 9.04
C LYS A 170 26.86 -25.39 10.30
N ALA A 171 28.11 -24.99 10.43
CA ALA A 171 28.91 -25.27 11.63
C ALA A 171 28.34 -24.60 12.90
N LYS A 172 27.75 -23.40 12.75
CA LYS A 172 27.18 -22.63 13.89
C LYS A 172 25.76 -23.12 14.27
N TYR A 173 24.89 -23.35 13.26
CA TYR A 173 23.46 -23.58 13.49
C TYR A 173 22.99 -25.03 13.27
N GLY A 174 23.83 -25.88 12.68
CA GLY A 174 23.54 -27.32 12.47
C GLY A 174 22.66 -27.61 11.25
N TYR A 175 22.29 -26.63 10.44
CA TYR A 175 21.52 -26.80 9.22
C TYR A 175 22.03 -25.92 8.08
N GLU A 176 21.56 -26.17 6.86
CA GLU A 176 22.06 -25.49 5.65
C GLU A 176 21.59 -24.03 5.57
N LEU A 177 22.50 -23.11 5.19
CA LEU A 177 22.17 -21.73 4.87
C LEU A 177 21.31 -21.67 3.60
N ARG A 178 20.07 -21.24 3.75
CA ARG A 178 19.09 -21.05 2.68
C ARG A 178 18.29 -19.76 2.94
N PRO A 179 17.63 -19.18 1.92
CA PRO A 179 16.68 -18.09 2.16
C PRO A 179 15.64 -18.49 3.21
N PRO A 180 15.43 -17.66 4.25
CA PRO A 180 14.61 -18.03 5.40
C PRO A 180 13.15 -18.29 5.03
N GLN A 181 12.59 -19.40 5.48
CA GLN A 181 11.17 -19.71 5.37
C GLN A 181 10.43 -19.41 6.67
N THR A 182 11.14 -19.39 7.80
CA THR A 182 10.59 -19.12 9.12
C THR A 182 11.29 -17.94 9.81
N TRP A 183 10.62 -17.34 10.80
CA TRP A 183 11.21 -16.26 11.58
C TRP A 183 12.45 -16.72 12.35
N LYS A 184 12.48 -17.97 12.81
CA LYS A 184 13.70 -18.53 13.40
C LYS A 184 14.87 -18.53 12.43
N GLN A 185 14.65 -19.01 11.20
CA GLN A 185 15.70 -19.01 10.18
C GLN A 185 16.13 -17.59 9.77
N TRP A 186 15.17 -16.64 9.78
CA TRP A 186 15.48 -15.23 9.56
C TRP A 186 16.39 -14.68 10.65
N ASP A 187 16.07 -14.94 11.92
CA ASP A 187 16.85 -14.46 13.05
C ASP A 187 18.25 -15.07 13.09
N ASP A 188 18.36 -16.38 12.83
CA ASP A 188 19.65 -17.07 12.76
C ASP A 188 20.53 -16.52 11.61
N ALA A 189 19.93 -16.23 10.45
CA ALA A 189 20.64 -15.66 9.32
C ALA A 189 21.03 -14.18 9.59
N ALA A 190 20.14 -13.39 10.18
CA ALA A 190 20.45 -12.01 10.56
C ALA A 190 21.59 -11.94 11.59
N GLU A 191 21.58 -12.81 12.60
CA GLU A 191 22.69 -12.93 13.55
C GLU A 191 23.99 -13.36 12.87
N PHE A 192 23.92 -14.36 11.98
CA PHE A 192 25.10 -14.88 11.29
C PHE A 192 25.79 -13.82 10.44
N PHE A 193 25.04 -13.06 9.67
CA PHE A 193 25.59 -12.08 8.76
C PHE A 193 26.02 -10.76 9.43
N ASN A 194 25.64 -10.54 10.68
CA ASN A 194 25.91 -9.27 11.34
C ASN A 194 27.37 -9.09 11.76
N GLY A 195 27.93 -7.91 11.46
CA GLY A 195 29.19 -7.42 12.03
C GLY A 195 30.45 -7.87 11.29
N TRP A 196 30.35 -8.49 10.11
CA TRP A 196 31.50 -8.90 9.31
C TRP A 196 31.25 -8.85 7.80
N GLY A 197 32.31 -8.95 7.02
CA GLY A 197 32.27 -8.91 5.54
C GLY A 197 31.84 -10.22 4.90
N TRP A 198 30.59 -10.59 5.05
CA TRP A 198 29.99 -11.80 4.49
C TRP A 198 29.98 -11.83 2.94
N ASP A 199 30.19 -10.67 2.29
CA ASP A 199 30.38 -10.52 0.84
C ASP A 199 31.82 -10.80 0.40
N GLY A 200 32.73 -11.02 1.35
CA GLY A 200 34.17 -11.20 1.13
C GLY A 200 34.99 -9.92 1.26
N SER A 201 34.38 -8.80 1.58
CA SER A 201 35.07 -7.55 1.89
C SER A 201 35.60 -7.51 3.33
N ALA A 202 36.41 -6.49 3.64
CA ALA A 202 36.86 -6.20 5.00
C ALA A 202 35.83 -5.37 5.79
N SER A 203 34.70 -5.00 5.19
CA SER A 203 33.68 -4.15 5.79
C SER A 203 32.89 -4.89 6.87
N LYS A 204 32.40 -4.14 7.87
CA LYS A 204 31.44 -4.65 8.84
C LYS A 204 30.04 -4.36 8.33
N LEU A 205 29.40 -5.37 7.79
CA LEU A 205 28.04 -5.30 7.22
C LEU A 205 27.01 -5.70 8.28
N PHE A 206 25.72 -5.40 8.02
CA PHE A 206 24.65 -5.69 8.95
C PHE A 206 23.90 -6.99 8.57
N GLY A 207 23.20 -7.57 9.54
CA GLY A 207 22.52 -8.83 9.35
C GLY A 207 21.19 -8.73 8.58
N ALA A 208 20.45 -7.63 8.76
CA ALA A 208 19.20 -7.38 8.05
C ALA A 208 18.85 -5.89 8.05
N GLY A 209 17.92 -5.50 7.15
CA GLY A 209 17.30 -4.17 7.14
C GLY A 209 15.91 -4.20 7.79
N ALA A 210 15.51 -3.07 8.38
CA ALA A 210 14.16 -2.85 8.93
C ALA A 210 13.81 -1.36 8.97
N SER A 211 12.52 -1.06 9.14
CA SER A 211 11.97 0.29 9.37
C SER A 211 11.19 0.30 10.68
N TYR A 212 11.66 1.06 11.67
CA TYR A 212 11.07 1.03 13.02
C TYR A 212 10.62 2.40 13.53
N LYS A 213 10.65 3.44 12.71
CA LYS A 213 10.16 4.77 13.10
C LYS A 213 8.66 4.71 13.41
N PRO A 214 8.19 5.28 14.53
CA PRO A 214 6.77 5.21 14.93
C PRO A 214 5.85 6.17 14.16
N SER A 215 6.39 7.15 13.42
CA SER A 215 5.63 8.15 12.66
C SER A 215 5.18 7.64 11.27
N GLY A 216 4.36 8.44 10.58
CA GLY A 216 4.00 8.16 9.19
C GLY A 216 3.12 6.94 8.96
N GLY A 217 2.28 6.58 9.92
CA GLY A 217 1.45 5.38 9.87
C GLY A 217 2.02 4.19 10.64
N GLY A 218 3.22 4.37 11.25
CA GLY A 218 3.77 3.41 12.21
C GLY A 218 4.58 2.28 11.60
N PHE A 219 5.79 2.56 11.13
CA PHE A 219 6.63 1.53 10.52
C PHE A 219 6.90 0.34 11.44
N SER A 220 7.17 0.55 12.73
CA SER A 220 7.38 -0.54 13.68
C SER A 220 6.18 -1.49 13.79
N TYR A 221 4.95 -0.97 13.65
CA TYR A 221 3.73 -1.76 13.57
C TYR A 221 3.74 -2.69 12.33
N TYR A 222 4.14 -2.19 11.15
CA TYR A 222 4.19 -2.97 9.92
C TYR A 222 5.17 -4.13 10.01
N TRP A 223 6.26 -3.99 10.76
CA TRP A 223 7.25 -5.04 10.99
C TRP A 223 6.80 -6.04 12.05
N TRP A 224 6.23 -5.58 13.16
CA TRP A 224 5.76 -6.44 14.24
C TRP A 224 4.64 -7.40 13.81
N ARG A 225 3.66 -6.92 13.08
CA ARG A 225 2.48 -7.72 12.70
C ARG A 225 2.81 -8.90 11.78
N GLN A 226 3.91 -8.85 11.02
CA GLN A 226 4.35 -9.98 10.20
C GLN A 226 4.64 -11.22 11.06
N ARG A 227 5.32 -11.03 12.19
CA ARG A 227 5.56 -12.09 13.18
C ARG A 227 4.30 -12.45 13.96
N PHE A 228 3.53 -11.44 14.36
CA PHE A 228 2.29 -11.60 15.12
C PHE A 228 1.31 -12.56 14.44
N PHE A 229 1.05 -12.38 13.15
CA PHE A 229 0.17 -13.27 12.40
C PHE A 229 0.78 -14.64 12.13
N ALA A 230 2.08 -14.73 11.92
CA ALA A 230 2.77 -16.02 11.79
C ALA A 230 2.60 -16.89 13.05
N TYR A 231 2.46 -16.27 14.22
CA TYR A 231 2.18 -16.97 15.49
C TYR A 231 0.68 -17.10 15.81
N GLY A 232 -0.18 -16.92 14.81
CA GLY A 232 -1.63 -17.13 14.96
C GLY A 232 -2.38 -15.96 15.57
N GLY A 233 -1.77 -14.78 15.66
CA GLY A 233 -2.36 -13.58 16.22
C GLY A 233 -3.58 -13.06 15.45
N GLN A 234 -4.39 -12.24 16.13
CA GLN A 234 -5.54 -11.52 15.61
C GLN A 234 -5.68 -10.21 16.38
N TYR A 235 -6.14 -9.13 15.75
CA TYR A 235 -6.20 -7.81 16.40
C TYR A 235 -7.22 -7.73 17.53
N PHE A 236 -8.46 -8.19 17.29
CA PHE A 236 -9.54 -8.17 18.27
C PHE A 236 -10.31 -9.49 18.25
N ASP A 237 -10.95 -9.82 19.35
CA ASP A 237 -12.01 -10.85 19.34
C ASP A 237 -13.31 -10.31 18.71
N ALA A 238 -14.36 -11.14 18.67
CA ALA A 238 -15.68 -10.73 18.14
C ALA A 238 -16.37 -9.61 18.96
N ASN A 239 -15.90 -9.36 20.18
CA ASN A 239 -16.41 -8.30 21.07
C ASN A 239 -15.54 -7.04 21.05
N MET A 240 -14.61 -6.92 20.09
CA MET A 240 -13.63 -5.83 20.01
C MET A 240 -12.64 -5.77 21.18
N LYS A 241 -12.48 -6.87 21.95
CA LYS A 241 -11.42 -6.94 22.95
C LYS A 241 -10.07 -7.05 22.23
N PRO A 242 -9.08 -6.19 22.53
CA PRO A 242 -7.76 -6.27 21.93
C PRO A 242 -7.08 -7.61 22.24
N LEU A 243 -6.44 -8.21 21.22
CA LEU A 243 -5.66 -9.44 21.32
C LEU A 243 -4.17 -9.22 21.01
N VAL A 244 -3.76 -7.98 20.82
CA VAL A 244 -2.37 -7.61 20.50
C VAL A 244 -1.39 -7.94 21.62
N ASN A 245 -1.86 -7.99 22.86
CA ASN A 245 -1.07 -8.29 24.06
C ASN A 245 -1.13 -9.78 24.48
N THR A 246 -1.64 -10.65 23.61
CA THR A 246 -1.61 -12.10 23.79
C THR A 246 -0.19 -12.65 23.61
N ALA A 247 0.00 -13.94 23.92
CA ALA A 247 1.32 -14.58 23.81
C ALA A 247 1.93 -14.43 22.39
N ALA A 248 1.10 -14.44 21.32
CA ALA A 248 1.56 -14.21 19.96
C ALA A 248 2.18 -12.82 19.77
N GLY A 249 1.51 -11.79 20.29
CA GLY A 249 2.01 -10.42 20.21
C GLY A 249 3.27 -10.20 21.03
N VAL A 250 3.31 -10.73 22.26
CA VAL A 250 4.46 -10.63 23.16
C VAL A 250 5.68 -11.32 22.52
N ARG A 251 5.54 -12.57 22.06
CA ARG A 251 6.61 -13.29 21.38
C ARG A 251 7.14 -12.53 20.17
N ALA A 252 6.25 -12.03 19.32
CA ALA A 252 6.63 -11.24 18.15
C ALA A 252 7.49 -10.03 18.51
N LEU A 253 7.14 -9.31 19.58
CA LEU A 253 7.85 -8.11 20.01
C LEU A 253 9.16 -8.46 20.75
N GLU A 254 9.19 -9.50 21.57
CA GLU A 254 10.41 -10.00 22.22
C GLU A 254 11.46 -10.43 21.19
N GLU A 255 11.06 -11.13 20.13
CA GLU A 255 11.96 -11.49 19.03
C GLU A 255 12.51 -10.27 18.31
N MET A 256 11.69 -9.24 18.04
CA MET A 256 12.18 -7.99 17.47
C MET A 256 13.17 -7.28 18.39
N VAL A 257 12.91 -7.21 19.69
CA VAL A 257 13.83 -6.62 20.69
C VAL A 257 15.15 -7.41 20.73
N ARG A 258 15.09 -8.74 20.71
CA ARG A 258 16.26 -9.62 20.72
C ARG A 258 17.14 -9.42 19.48
N THR A 259 16.53 -9.21 18.32
CA THR A 259 17.24 -9.08 17.04
C THR A 259 17.73 -7.66 16.73
N MET A 260 17.38 -6.66 17.55
CA MET A 260 17.82 -5.26 17.35
C MET A 260 19.34 -5.10 17.11
N PRO A 261 20.24 -5.85 17.79
CA PRO A 261 21.68 -5.73 17.55
C PRO A 261 22.13 -6.16 16.14
N PHE A 262 21.31 -6.85 15.38
CA PHE A 262 21.64 -7.33 14.03
C PHE A 262 21.27 -6.34 12.93
N TYR A 263 20.60 -5.26 13.28
CA TYR A 263 20.20 -4.18 12.39
C TYR A 263 21.14 -2.97 12.46
N PRO A 264 21.16 -2.11 11.44
CA PRO A 264 21.98 -0.90 11.43
C PRO A 264 21.69 0.02 12.61
N PRO A 265 22.70 0.72 13.14
CA PRO A 265 22.48 1.77 14.12
C PRO A 265 21.48 2.82 13.61
N GLY A 266 20.59 3.31 14.49
CA GLY A 266 19.58 4.28 14.12
C GLY A 266 18.32 3.69 13.49
N VAL A 267 18.17 2.36 13.40
CA VAL A 267 16.99 1.68 12.82
C VAL A 267 15.65 2.16 13.40
N LEU A 268 15.62 2.67 14.62
CA LEU A 268 14.44 3.29 15.25
C LEU A 268 14.01 4.61 14.59
N LEU A 269 14.86 5.18 13.74
CA LEU A 269 14.59 6.41 12.98
C LEU A 269 14.34 6.12 11.50
N PHE A 270 14.53 4.88 11.06
CA PHE A 270 14.38 4.51 9.66
C PHE A 270 12.90 4.45 9.26
N GLU A 271 12.62 5.09 8.14
CA GLU A 271 11.37 5.00 7.40
C GLU A 271 11.46 3.89 6.32
N ALA A 272 10.77 4.04 5.21
CA ALA A 272 10.75 3.03 4.17
C ALA A 272 12.02 3.00 3.31
N GLU A 273 12.69 4.13 3.10
CA GLU A 273 13.72 4.24 2.07
C GLU A 273 15.13 3.85 2.54
N GLU A 274 15.43 4.05 3.83
CA GLU A 274 16.75 3.71 4.37
C GLU A 274 17.08 2.22 4.23
N PRO A 275 16.23 1.26 4.70
CA PRO A 275 16.55 -0.16 4.56
C PRO A 275 16.54 -0.64 3.10
N LYS A 276 15.71 -0.05 2.22
CA LYS A 276 15.76 -0.34 0.79
C LYS A 276 17.11 0.07 0.21
N THR A 277 17.62 1.24 0.61
CA THR A 277 18.94 1.73 0.17
C THR A 277 20.06 0.82 0.63
N LEU A 278 20.04 0.35 1.88
CA LEU A 278 21.00 -0.62 2.40
C LEU A 278 21.00 -1.93 1.58
N LEU A 279 19.82 -2.43 1.23
CA LEU A 279 19.70 -3.64 0.41
C LEU A 279 20.31 -3.43 -0.99
N ILE A 280 19.90 -2.37 -1.70
CA ILE A 280 20.37 -2.14 -3.08
C ILE A 280 21.86 -1.77 -3.17
N LYS A 281 22.45 -1.31 -2.06
CA LYS A 281 23.91 -1.08 -1.94
C LYS A 281 24.66 -2.35 -1.50
N GLY A 282 23.96 -3.43 -1.15
CA GLY A 282 24.56 -4.68 -0.71
C GLY A 282 25.07 -4.65 0.74
N GLU A 283 24.61 -3.71 1.56
CA GLU A 283 25.02 -3.54 2.95
C GLU A 283 24.27 -4.42 3.93
N VAL A 284 23.12 -4.96 3.50
CA VAL A 284 22.33 -5.99 4.22
C VAL A 284 22.02 -7.16 3.29
N PRO A 285 22.10 -8.40 3.78
CA PRO A 285 21.78 -9.59 2.97
C PRO A 285 20.29 -9.93 2.98
N LEU A 286 19.51 -9.38 3.92
CA LEU A 286 18.09 -9.67 4.14
C LEU A 286 17.29 -8.39 4.36
N LEU A 287 16.14 -8.33 3.71
CA LEU A 287 15.10 -7.33 3.93
C LEU A 287 13.74 -7.94 3.62
N TYR A 288 12.71 -7.70 4.40
CA TYR A 288 11.34 -7.75 3.92
C TYR A 288 10.80 -6.32 3.90
N SER A 289 10.15 -5.96 2.82
CA SER A 289 9.74 -4.58 2.56
C SER A 289 8.66 -4.56 1.49
N TRP A 290 8.12 -3.38 1.24
CA TRP A 290 7.16 -3.14 0.15
C TRP A 290 7.67 -3.64 -1.18
N THR A 291 6.75 -4.08 -2.01
CA THR A 291 7.01 -4.60 -3.35
C THR A 291 7.72 -3.59 -4.25
N SER A 292 7.52 -2.28 -4.07
CA SER A 292 8.28 -1.23 -4.77
C SER A 292 9.80 -1.35 -4.67
N THR A 293 10.32 -2.02 -3.63
CA THR A 293 11.75 -2.32 -3.47
C THR A 293 12.31 -3.11 -4.66
N GLY A 294 11.51 -4.02 -5.27
CA GLY A 294 11.96 -4.83 -6.41
C GLY A 294 12.31 -3.99 -7.63
N LYS A 295 11.57 -2.91 -7.90
CA LYS A 295 11.88 -1.98 -9.00
C LYS A 295 13.19 -1.23 -8.72
N ARG A 296 13.46 -0.84 -7.48
CA ARG A 296 14.72 -0.24 -7.09
C ARG A 296 15.90 -1.22 -7.20
N VAL A 297 15.69 -2.48 -6.81
CA VAL A 297 16.70 -3.55 -7.02
C VAL A 297 17.09 -3.67 -8.49
N GLY A 298 16.12 -3.53 -9.40
CA GLY A 298 16.35 -3.60 -10.85
C GLY A 298 16.86 -2.29 -11.50
N ASN A 299 16.95 -1.18 -10.76
CA ASN A 299 17.27 0.13 -11.31
C ASN A 299 18.79 0.32 -11.46
N PRO A 300 19.35 0.41 -12.70
CA PRO A 300 20.78 0.55 -12.91
C PRO A 300 21.36 1.89 -12.43
N ALA A 301 20.53 2.90 -12.19
CA ALA A 301 20.99 4.20 -11.70
C ALA A 301 21.38 4.18 -10.21
N GLU A 302 20.90 3.19 -9.42
CA GLU A 302 21.11 3.18 -7.97
C GLU A 302 21.52 1.82 -7.37
N SER A 303 21.18 0.69 -8.02
CA SER A 303 21.40 -0.64 -7.46
C SER A 303 22.73 -1.26 -7.84
N LEU A 304 23.45 -1.80 -6.85
CA LEU A 304 24.67 -2.58 -7.01
C LEU A 304 24.43 -4.10 -7.03
N ILE A 305 23.15 -4.52 -6.84
CA ILE A 305 22.75 -5.93 -6.74
C ILE A 305 21.82 -6.39 -7.88
N ILE A 306 21.82 -5.69 -9.01
CA ILE A 306 21.04 -6.08 -10.20
C ILE A 306 21.41 -7.51 -10.60
N GLY A 307 20.38 -8.36 -10.80
CA GLY A 307 20.58 -9.78 -11.13
C GLY A 307 21.19 -10.60 -9.99
N LYS A 308 21.30 -10.06 -8.77
CA LYS A 308 21.84 -10.73 -7.58
C LYS A 308 20.84 -10.83 -6.43
N ALA A 309 19.66 -10.26 -6.57
CA ALA A 309 18.60 -10.38 -5.56
C ALA A 309 17.78 -11.65 -5.74
N GLY A 310 17.30 -12.20 -4.63
CA GLY A 310 16.23 -13.20 -4.60
C GLY A 310 14.95 -12.58 -4.03
N PHE A 311 13.81 -13.20 -4.34
CA PHE A 311 12.47 -12.71 -3.99
C PHE A 311 11.63 -13.87 -3.45
N GLY A 312 10.87 -13.65 -2.39
CA GLY A 312 10.04 -14.68 -1.79
C GLY A 312 8.98 -14.13 -0.85
N ILE A 313 8.14 -15.03 -0.36
CA ILE A 313 7.12 -14.70 0.64
C ILE A 313 7.81 -14.32 1.95
N VAL A 314 7.24 -13.38 2.71
CA VAL A 314 7.70 -13.04 4.07
C VAL A 314 7.74 -14.31 4.93
N PRO A 315 8.77 -14.49 5.78
CA PRO A 315 8.89 -15.68 6.62
C PRO A 315 7.62 -15.95 7.44
N GLY A 316 7.32 -17.24 7.60
CA GLY A 316 6.23 -17.75 8.43
C GLY A 316 6.73 -18.35 9.74
N ALA A 317 5.97 -19.32 10.26
CA ALA A 317 6.35 -20.15 11.39
C ALA A 317 6.21 -21.63 11.01
N GLU A 318 7.05 -22.48 11.58
CA GLU A 318 6.88 -23.94 11.47
C GLU A 318 5.87 -24.39 12.54
N ILE A 319 4.71 -24.86 12.10
CA ILE A 319 3.62 -25.34 12.95
C ILE A 319 3.38 -26.81 12.62
N ASP A 320 3.52 -27.66 13.63
CA ASP A 320 3.34 -29.12 13.48
C ASP A 320 4.13 -29.72 12.26
N GLY A 321 5.38 -29.24 12.06
CA GLY A 321 6.29 -29.70 10.99
C GLY A 321 6.01 -29.10 9.59
N LYS A 322 5.10 -28.14 9.48
CA LYS A 322 4.79 -27.44 8.23
C LYS A 322 5.05 -25.94 8.37
N VAL A 323 5.66 -25.34 7.36
CA VAL A 323 5.79 -23.87 7.32
C VAL A 323 4.46 -23.26 6.92
N VAL A 324 3.96 -22.36 7.76
CA VAL A 324 2.74 -21.61 7.53
C VAL A 324 3.09 -20.14 7.38
N HIS A 325 2.79 -19.58 6.20
CA HIS A 325 2.97 -18.17 5.92
C HIS A 325 1.65 -17.42 6.16
N ARG A 326 1.71 -16.33 6.90
CA ARG A 326 0.60 -15.37 7.10
C ARG A 326 1.14 -13.94 7.01
N PRO A 327 1.60 -13.51 5.83
CA PRO A 327 2.06 -12.15 5.67
C PRO A 327 0.90 -11.17 5.89
N ALA A 328 1.16 -10.11 6.63
CA ALA A 328 0.20 -9.03 6.75
C ALA A 328 0.17 -8.22 5.45
N ILE A 329 -1.02 -7.85 5.00
CA ILE A 329 -1.14 -6.90 3.92
C ILE A 329 -0.64 -5.54 4.38
N THR A 330 0.22 -4.92 3.59
CA THR A 330 0.47 -3.48 3.71
C THR A 330 -0.47 -2.84 2.71
N PRO A 331 -1.54 -2.24 3.18
CA PRO A 331 -2.55 -1.76 2.27
C PRO A 331 -1.95 -0.72 1.35
N GLY A 332 -2.10 -0.93 0.04
CA GLY A 332 -1.76 0.06 -0.96
C GLY A 332 -2.65 1.29 -0.88
N ARG A 333 -2.96 1.85 -2.01
CA ARG A 333 -3.80 3.05 -2.10
C ARG A 333 -4.95 2.83 -3.06
N GLY A 334 -6.12 3.34 -2.69
CA GLY A 334 -7.26 3.50 -3.59
C GLY A 334 -7.43 4.95 -3.99
N MET A 335 -8.13 5.16 -5.11
CA MET A 335 -8.61 6.46 -5.56
C MET A 335 -10.14 6.44 -5.65
N ALA A 336 -10.76 7.52 -5.18
CA ALA A 336 -12.21 7.67 -5.17
C ALA A 336 -12.64 9.07 -5.59
N VAL A 337 -13.83 9.18 -6.15
CA VAL A 337 -14.43 10.47 -6.48
C VAL A 337 -15.16 11.01 -5.25
N SER A 338 -14.87 12.25 -4.87
CA SER A 338 -15.59 12.93 -3.81
C SER A 338 -17.06 13.15 -4.20
N LYS A 339 -18.00 12.76 -3.32
CA LYS A 339 -19.44 13.06 -3.56
C LYS A 339 -19.75 14.55 -3.61
N TYR A 340 -18.82 15.39 -3.11
CA TYR A 340 -18.93 16.85 -3.09
C TYR A 340 -18.36 17.52 -4.36
N SER A 341 -17.71 16.72 -5.23
CA SER A 341 -17.16 17.22 -6.51
C SER A 341 -18.25 17.89 -7.35
N LYS A 342 -17.90 19.02 -7.93
CA LYS A 342 -18.72 19.73 -8.93
C LYS A 342 -18.46 19.23 -10.36
N HIS A 343 -17.41 18.43 -10.53
CA HIS A 343 -16.95 17.88 -11.81
C HIS A 343 -17.04 16.35 -11.84
N LYS A 344 -18.09 15.76 -11.23
CA LYS A 344 -18.20 14.31 -11.00
C LYS A 344 -17.98 13.48 -12.27
N GLU A 345 -18.64 13.82 -13.37
CA GLU A 345 -18.52 13.07 -14.62
C GLU A 345 -17.07 13.07 -15.14
N ALA A 346 -16.45 14.25 -15.22
CA ALA A 346 -15.06 14.36 -15.65
C ALA A 346 -14.11 13.63 -14.70
N THR A 347 -14.33 13.72 -13.37
CA THR A 347 -13.51 13.04 -12.38
C THR A 347 -13.63 11.53 -12.47
N ILE A 348 -14.83 11.00 -12.73
CA ILE A 348 -15.06 9.57 -12.94
C ILE A 348 -14.34 9.09 -14.22
N LYS A 349 -14.34 9.92 -15.28
CA LYS A 349 -13.54 9.63 -16.49
C LYS A 349 -12.04 9.63 -16.22
N VAL A 350 -11.54 10.50 -15.33
CA VAL A 350 -10.15 10.44 -14.86
C VAL A 350 -9.90 9.14 -14.10
N LEU A 351 -10.79 8.78 -13.16
CA LEU A 351 -10.66 7.54 -12.39
C LEU A 351 -10.67 6.31 -13.29
N GLU A 352 -11.59 6.23 -14.26
CA GLU A 352 -11.59 5.16 -15.26
C GLU A 352 -10.25 5.12 -16.00
N PHE A 353 -9.83 6.25 -16.56
CA PHE A 353 -8.63 6.35 -17.37
C PHE A 353 -7.37 5.87 -16.65
N ILE A 354 -7.11 6.36 -15.43
CA ILE A 354 -5.92 5.97 -14.65
C ILE A 354 -5.98 4.52 -14.19
N SER A 355 -7.18 3.94 -14.10
CA SER A 355 -7.40 2.54 -13.71
C SER A 355 -7.26 1.56 -14.85
N LEU A 356 -7.35 1.98 -16.13
CA LEU A 356 -7.22 1.08 -17.27
C LEU A 356 -5.89 0.30 -17.22
N PRO A 357 -5.86 -0.98 -17.63
CA PRO A 357 -4.67 -1.82 -17.56
C PRO A 357 -3.43 -1.19 -18.20
N GLU A 358 -3.59 -0.53 -19.35
CA GLU A 358 -2.47 0.11 -20.04
C GLU A 358 -1.89 1.30 -19.24
N GLN A 359 -2.75 2.15 -18.67
CA GLN A 359 -2.31 3.34 -17.94
C GLN A 359 -1.76 2.97 -16.56
N SER A 360 -2.46 2.09 -15.84
CA SER A 360 -1.98 1.60 -14.55
C SER A 360 -0.68 0.80 -14.66
N LEU A 361 -0.47 0.06 -15.76
CA LEU A 361 0.79 -0.64 -16.03
C LEU A 361 1.97 0.34 -16.17
N LYS A 362 1.80 1.48 -16.87
CA LYS A 362 2.83 2.52 -16.96
C LYS A 362 3.25 3.00 -15.57
N ILE A 363 2.25 3.22 -14.70
CA ILE A 363 2.45 3.69 -13.34
C ILE A 363 3.21 2.67 -12.49
N VAL A 364 2.78 1.40 -12.49
CA VAL A 364 3.38 0.37 -11.61
C VAL A 364 4.74 -0.14 -12.12
N MET A 365 5.08 0.07 -13.38
CA MET A 365 6.38 -0.28 -13.94
C MET A 365 7.47 0.77 -13.71
N ASP A 366 7.11 2.04 -13.51
CA ASP A 366 8.09 3.10 -13.36
C ASP A 366 8.84 2.98 -12.02
N ALA A 367 10.17 2.97 -12.07
CA ALA A 367 11.03 2.75 -10.90
C ALA A 367 11.00 3.91 -9.89
N LYS A 368 10.56 5.12 -10.31
CA LYS A 368 10.47 6.29 -9.43
C LYS A 368 9.13 6.35 -8.70
N THR A 369 8.10 5.59 -9.15
CA THR A 369 6.88 5.42 -8.39
C THR A 369 7.08 4.32 -7.36
N ILE A 370 6.36 4.41 -6.25
CA ILE A 370 6.24 3.30 -5.31
C ILE A 370 4.91 2.55 -5.51
N MET A 371 4.22 2.79 -6.64
CA MET A 371 2.97 2.10 -6.97
C MET A 371 3.25 0.68 -7.42
N ASP A 372 2.55 -0.28 -6.89
CA ASP A 372 2.80 -1.71 -7.06
C ASP A 372 1.66 -2.43 -7.77
N PRO A 373 1.90 -3.63 -8.35
CA PRO A 373 0.91 -4.38 -9.11
C PRO A 373 -0.36 -4.71 -8.31
N TRP A 374 -1.53 -4.43 -8.90
CA TRP A 374 -2.83 -4.74 -8.31
C TRP A 374 -3.81 -5.39 -9.30
N ARG A 375 -3.38 -5.57 -10.57
CA ARG A 375 -4.12 -6.29 -11.60
C ARG A 375 -3.44 -7.60 -11.95
N VAL A 376 -4.23 -8.59 -12.35
CA VAL A 376 -3.71 -9.84 -12.92
C VAL A 376 -2.90 -9.57 -14.18
N SER A 377 -3.38 -8.66 -15.04
CA SER A 377 -2.66 -8.23 -16.25
C SER A 377 -1.31 -7.58 -15.97
N HIS A 378 -1.13 -6.88 -14.83
CA HIS A 378 0.18 -6.36 -14.43
C HIS A 378 1.19 -7.50 -14.21
N LEU A 379 0.76 -8.58 -13.51
CA LEU A 379 1.60 -9.74 -13.21
C LEU A 379 1.93 -10.57 -14.47
N ARG A 380 1.05 -10.53 -15.48
CA ARG A 380 1.21 -11.26 -16.74
C ARG A 380 1.88 -10.43 -17.84
N SER A 381 2.14 -9.14 -17.59
CA SER A 381 2.76 -8.26 -18.55
C SER A 381 4.17 -8.72 -18.93
N GLU A 382 4.40 -9.08 -20.20
CA GLU A 382 5.74 -9.40 -20.68
C GLU A 382 6.71 -8.22 -20.53
N LYS A 383 6.23 -6.98 -20.68
CA LYS A 383 7.05 -5.78 -20.48
C LYS A 383 7.55 -5.71 -19.04
N PHE A 384 6.67 -5.98 -18.08
CA PHE A 384 7.08 -5.95 -16.67
C PHE A 384 7.98 -7.13 -16.30
N ARG A 385 7.64 -8.35 -16.76
CA ARG A 385 8.43 -9.56 -16.50
C ARG A 385 9.86 -9.50 -17.08
N LYS A 386 10.09 -8.60 -18.05
CA LYS A 386 11.40 -8.36 -18.69
C LYS A 386 12.02 -7.01 -18.30
N LEU A 387 11.44 -6.27 -17.34
CA LEU A 387 11.85 -4.91 -17.00
C LEU A 387 13.29 -4.85 -16.44
N PHE A 388 13.67 -5.86 -15.66
CA PHE A 388 15.02 -6.01 -15.09
C PHE A 388 15.34 -7.51 -14.92
N PRO A 389 16.61 -7.89 -14.73
CA PRO A 389 16.97 -9.29 -14.46
C PRO A 389 16.23 -9.84 -13.24
N ASP A 390 15.61 -11.02 -13.39
CA ASP A 390 14.78 -11.70 -12.38
C ASP A 390 13.45 -10.97 -12.03
N ALA A 391 12.95 -10.04 -12.88
CA ALA A 391 11.65 -9.40 -12.69
C ALA A 391 10.48 -10.40 -12.71
N ASP A 392 10.61 -11.50 -13.45
CA ASP A 392 9.69 -12.62 -13.45
C ASP A 392 9.56 -13.26 -12.05
N LYS A 393 10.70 -13.56 -11.39
CA LYS A 393 10.72 -14.11 -10.03
C LYS A 393 10.18 -13.15 -8.98
N TYR A 394 10.42 -11.85 -9.18
CA TYR A 394 9.83 -10.80 -8.35
C TYR A 394 8.30 -10.80 -8.44
N LEU A 395 7.74 -10.83 -9.65
CA LEU A 395 6.30 -10.86 -9.85
C LEU A 395 5.69 -12.19 -9.37
N ASP A 396 6.38 -13.32 -9.53
CA ASP A 396 5.95 -14.61 -9.00
C ASP A 396 5.88 -14.62 -7.47
N ALA A 397 6.84 -13.98 -6.77
CA ALA A 397 6.82 -13.85 -5.32
C ALA A 397 5.65 -12.97 -4.83
N ILE A 398 5.31 -11.91 -5.57
CA ILE A 398 4.14 -11.08 -5.30
C ILE A 398 2.86 -11.91 -5.46
N GLU A 399 2.70 -12.58 -6.60
CA GLU A 399 1.52 -13.38 -6.89
C GLU A 399 1.31 -14.49 -5.86
N ALA A 400 2.38 -15.19 -5.49
CA ALA A 400 2.34 -16.23 -4.47
C ALA A 400 1.97 -15.73 -3.06
N SER A 401 2.21 -14.44 -2.78
CA SER A 401 1.87 -13.82 -1.49
C SER A 401 0.39 -13.45 -1.37
N PHE A 402 -0.28 -13.06 -2.46
CA PHE A 402 -1.65 -12.53 -2.43
C PHE A 402 -2.68 -13.41 -1.71
N PRO A 403 -2.76 -14.74 -1.94
CA PRO A 403 -3.75 -15.59 -1.28
C PRO A 403 -3.50 -15.79 0.22
N LEU A 404 -2.32 -15.43 0.72
CA LEU A 404 -1.90 -15.66 2.11
C LEU A 404 -2.07 -14.42 3.00
N LEU A 405 -2.45 -13.28 2.42
CA LEU A 405 -2.43 -11.99 3.09
C LEU A 405 -3.51 -11.88 4.17
N VAL A 406 -3.07 -11.49 5.37
CA VAL A 406 -3.97 -11.14 6.49
C VAL A 406 -4.28 -9.65 6.43
N PRO A 407 -5.57 -9.24 6.39
CA PRO A 407 -5.95 -7.84 6.30
C PRO A 407 -5.64 -7.06 7.57
N ASP A 408 -5.40 -5.75 7.42
CA ASP A 408 -5.37 -4.79 8.53
C ASP A 408 -6.76 -4.63 9.16
N PRO A 409 -6.83 -4.04 10.38
CA PRO A 409 -8.11 -3.70 10.95
C PRO A 409 -8.79 -2.62 10.09
N VAL A 410 -9.85 -3.02 9.39
CA VAL A 410 -10.71 -2.13 8.59
C VAL A 410 -11.90 -1.74 9.45
N VAL A 411 -11.65 -0.85 10.39
CA VAL A 411 -12.63 -0.35 11.38
C VAL A 411 -12.53 1.17 11.47
N PRO A 412 -13.57 1.87 11.93
CA PRO A 412 -13.49 3.32 12.16
C PRO A 412 -12.29 3.71 13.03
N ALA A 413 -11.56 4.72 12.62
CA ALA A 413 -10.32 5.20 13.24
C ALA A 413 -9.16 4.17 13.26
N ALA A 414 -9.07 3.30 12.27
CA ALA A 414 -8.00 2.29 12.17
C ALA A 414 -6.58 2.88 12.34
N ASP A 415 -6.35 4.08 11.83
CA ASP A 415 -5.09 4.80 11.95
C ASP A 415 -4.73 5.18 13.41
N GLU A 416 -5.72 5.44 14.27
CA GLU A 416 -5.47 5.70 15.69
C GLU A 416 -4.98 4.43 16.41
N TYR A 417 -5.60 3.28 16.14
CA TYR A 417 -5.16 1.99 16.68
C TYR A 417 -3.72 1.69 16.24
N GLN A 418 -3.42 1.85 14.95
CA GLN A 418 -2.09 1.59 14.41
C GLN A 418 -1.02 2.49 15.03
N ARG A 419 -1.27 3.81 15.14
CA ARG A 419 -0.32 4.75 15.76
C ARG A 419 -0.05 4.45 17.23
N LYS A 420 -1.11 4.14 18.01
CA LYS A 420 -0.95 3.78 19.43
C LYS A 420 -0.09 2.54 19.60
N LEU A 421 -0.36 1.50 18.80
CA LEU A 421 0.42 0.27 18.87
C LEU A 421 1.87 0.49 18.39
N SER A 422 2.08 1.23 17.30
CA SER A 422 3.41 1.54 16.80
C SER A 422 4.25 2.29 17.83
N PHE A 423 3.66 3.26 18.52
CA PHE A 423 4.35 3.98 19.60
C PHE A 423 4.83 3.02 20.69
N GLU A 424 3.95 2.16 21.20
CA GLU A 424 4.27 1.22 22.27
C GLU A 424 5.30 0.16 21.84
N ILE A 425 5.21 -0.34 20.60
CA ILE A 425 6.24 -1.21 20.03
C ILE A 425 7.60 -0.52 20.05
N THR A 426 7.67 0.75 19.65
CA THR A 426 8.92 1.51 19.63
C THR A 426 9.48 1.73 21.04
N GLU A 427 8.62 1.92 22.07
CA GLU A 427 9.04 1.98 23.47
C GLU A 427 9.74 0.68 23.93
N ALA A 428 9.22 -0.47 23.49
CA ALA A 428 9.85 -1.76 23.79
C ALA A 428 11.17 -1.95 23.02
N LEU A 429 11.20 -1.62 21.72
CA LEU A 429 12.42 -1.69 20.89
C LEU A 429 13.53 -0.78 21.44
N ALA A 430 13.17 0.36 21.99
CA ALA A 430 14.08 1.27 22.68
C ALA A 430 14.44 0.83 24.12
N LYS A 431 13.95 -0.33 24.57
CA LYS A 431 14.14 -0.90 25.91
C LYS A 431 13.65 0.00 27.06
N ARG A 432 12.65 0.86 26.80
CA ARG A 432 11.99 1.69 27.82
C ARG A 432 10.85 0.96 28.51
N LYS A 433 10.28 -0.06 27.87
CA LYS A 433 9.26 -0.95 28.42
C LYS A 433 9.60 -2.41 28.09
N SER A 434 9.07 -3.36 28.87
CA SER A 434 9.03 -4.76 28.44
C SER A 434 8.05 -4.92 27.25
N ALA A 435 8.21 -5.97 26.46
CA ALA A 435 7.27 -6.27 25.36
C ALA A 435 5.84 -6.42 25.89
N LYS A 436 5.67 -7.09 27.04
CA LYS A 436 4.36 -7.29 27.67
C LYS A 436 3.75 -5.96 28.13
N ASP A 437 4.48 -5.11 28.84
CA ASP A 437 3.98 -3.82 29.34
C ASP A 437 3.61 -2.87 28.20
N ALA A 438 4.42 -2.85 27.15
CA ALA A 438 4.15 -2.07 25.94
C ALA A 438 2.83 -2.50 25.29
N LEU A 439 2.64 -3.80 25.06
CA LEU A 439 1.42 -4.31 24.41
C LEU A 439 0.19 -4.22 25.31
N ASP A 440 0.33 -4.33 26.63
CA ASP A 440 -0.75 -4.06 27.58
C ASP A 440 -1.15 -2.58 27.57
N SER A 441 -0.19 -1.68 27.43
CA SER A 441 -0.47 -0.25 27.26
C SER A 441 -1.20 0.02 25.94
N ALA A 442 -0.75 -0.59 24.84
CA ALA A 442 -1.43 -0.50 23.56
C ALA A 442 -2.87 -1.01 23.62
N ALA A 443 -3.10 -2.15 24.28
CA ALA A 443 -4.44 -2.73 24.43
C ALA A 443 -5.38 -1.78 25.20
N ARG A 444 -4.93 -1.20 26.31
CA ARG A 444 -5.71 -0.20 27.06
C ARG A 444 -6.05 1.05 26.23
N GLU A 445 -5.10 1.53 25.43
CA GLU A 445 -5.37 2.65 24.53
C GLU A 445 -6.37 2.28 23.41
N TRP A 446 -6.32 1.04 22.95
CA TRP A 446 -7.26 0.51 21.96
C TRP A 446 -8.70 0.43 22.53
N ASP A 447 -8.85 -0.02 23.77
CA ASP A 447 -10.17 -0.01 24.45
C ASP A 447 -10.77 1.40 24.48
N LYS A 448 -9.96 2.43 24.84
CA LYS A 448 -10.41 3.83 24.83
C LYS A 448 -10.83 4.32 23.42
N VAL A 449 -10.13 3.90 22.37
CA VAL A 449 -10.53 4.24 20.99
C VAL A 449 -11.86 3.58 20.67
N THR A 450 -12.03 2.29 20.99
CA THR A 450 -13.26 1.52 20.78
C THR A 450 -14.45 2.18 21.46
N GLU A 451 -14.32 2.52 22.75
CA GLU A 451 -15.38 3.21 23.53
C GLU A 451 -15.76 4.55 22.91
N ARG A 452 -14.78 5.41 22.61
CA ARG A 452 -15.02 6.75 22.04
C ARG A 452 -15.68 6.68 20.65
N ARG A 453 -15.37 5.66 19.86
CA ARG A 453 -15.91 5.49 18.49
C ARG A 453 -17.23 4.75 18.45
N GLY A 454 -17.64 4.16 19.57
CA GLY A 454 -18.88 3.41 19.74
C GLY A 454 -18.71 1.92 19.46
N LEU A 455 -18.82 1.12 20.52
CA LEU A 455 -18.55 -0.32 20.50
C LEU A 455 -19.36 -1.06 19.43
N ASP A 456 -20.67 -0.79 19.31
CA ASP A 456 -21.55 -1.49 18.36
C ASP A 456 -21.16 -1.21 16.91
N LYS A 457 -20.76 0.05 16.62
CA LYS A 457 -20.27 0.43 15.30
C LYS A 457 -18.98 -0.30 14.98
N GLN A 458 -18.05 -0.35 15.92
CA GLN A 458 -16.79 -1.07 15.76
C GLN A 458 -17.02 -2.57 15.54
N LYS A 459 -17.91 -3.20 16.32
CA LYS A 459 -18.28 -4.61 16.18
C LYS A 459 -18.88 -4.92 14.80
N ALA A 460 -19.69 -4.03 14.24
CA ALA A 460 -20.28 -4.24 12.93
C ALA A 460 -19.20 -4.35 11.84
N PHE A 461 -18.28 -3.38 11.77
CA PHE A 461 -17.19 -3.42 10.80
C PHE A 461 -16.21 -4.59 11.02
N TRP A 462 -15.84 -4.84 12.29
CA TRP A 462 -14.93 -5.94 12.60
C TRP A 462 -15.58 -7.31 12.35
N GLY A 463 -16.86 -7.46 12.62
CA GLY A 463 -17.60 -8.69 12.36
C GLY A 463 -17.63 -9.07 10.88
N GLU A 464 -17.77 -8.09 9.98
CA GLU A 464 -17.64 -8.33 8.54
C GLU A 464 -16.24 -8.84 8.19
N LYS A 465 -15.19 -8.27 8.78
CA LYS A 465 -13.81 -8.72 8.55
C LYS A 465 -13.52 -10.10 9.15
N LEU A 466 -14.05 -10.42 10.30
CA LEU A 466 -13.95 -11.77 10.88
C LEU A 466 -14.61 -12.82 9.97
N HIS A 467 -15.79 -12.48 9.42
CA HIS A 467 -16.48 -13.35 8.48
C HIS A 467 -15.64 -13.59 7.21
N GLU A 468 -15.09 -12.53 6.62
CA GLU A 468 -14.20 -12.60 5.46
C GLU A 468 -12.96 -13.45 5.75
N MET A 469 -12.26 -13.18 6.87
CA MET A 469 -11.08 -13.93 7.27
C MET A 469 -11.38 -15.42 7.46
N LYS A 470 -12.52 -15.76 8.06
CA LYS A 470 -12.95 -17.15 8.20
C LYS A 470 -13.15 -17.85 6.85
N GLN A 471 -13.77 -17.17 5.88
CA GLN A 471 -13.92 -17.70 4.51
C GLN A 471 -12.59 -17.95 3.82
N LEU A 472 -11.55 -17.17 4.18
CA LEU A 472 -10.19 -17.31 3.66
C LEU A 472 -9.32 -18.31 4.46
N GLY A 473 -9.88 -18.96 5.49
CA GLY A 473 -9.12 -19.85 6.38
C GLY A 473 -8.14 -19.11 7.29
N ILE A 474 -8.32 -17.79 7.47
CA ILE A 474 -7.50 -16.95 8.34
C ILE A 474 -8.21 -16.82 9.68
N GLU A 475 -7.96 -17.73 10.59
CA GLU A 475 -8.58 -17.73 11.92
C GLU A 475 -7.56 -17.41 13.01
N TYR A 476 -8.04 -16.89 14.15
CA TYR A 476 -7.23 -16.75 15.36
C TYR A 476 -6.77 -18.11 15.86
N ARG A 477 -5.47 -18.26 16.04
CA ARG A 477 -4.85 -19.54 16.41
C ARG A 477 -3.92 -19.36 17.61
N PRO A 478 -4.49 -19.17 18.82
CA PRO A 478 -3.69 -18.98 20.04
C PRO A 478 -2.80 -20.17 20.39
N ASP A 479 -3.14 -21.37 19.90
CA ASP A 479 -2.36 -22.60 20.05
C ASP A 479 -1.03 -22.59 19.26
N TRP A 480 -0.92 -21.76 18.23
CA TRP A 480 0.27 -21.74 17.37
C TRP A 480 1.52 -21.22 18.08
N VAL A 481 1.37 -20.32 19.06
CA VAL A 481 2.52 -19.78 19.81
C VAL A 481 3.33 -20.90 20.46
N ALA A 482 2.67 -21.88 21.08
CA ALA A 482 3.32 -23.00 21.73
C ALA A 482 3.90 -24.03 20.72
N LYS A 483 3.36 -24.09 19.50
CA LYS A 483 3.76 -25.02 18.46
C LYS A 483 4.84 -24.48 17.52
N ALA A 484 4.93 -23.15 17.39
CA ALA A 484 5.84 -22.50 16.45
C ALA A 484 7.31 -22.71 16.84
N LYS A 485 8.08 -23.21 15.87
CA LYS A 485 9.53 -23.40 15.95
C LYS A 485 10.26 -22.34 15.14
#